data_2bfa49bec168b0d49d10c973a4f971f8
#
_entry.id   2bfa49bec168b0d49d10c973a4f971f8
#
_cell.length_a   1.000
_cell.length_b   1.000
_cell.length_c   1.000
_cell.angle_alpha   90.00
_cell.angle_beta   90.00
_cell.angle_gamma   90.00
#
_symmetry.space_group_name_H-M   'P 1'
#
loop_
_entity.id
_entity.type
_entity.pdbx_description
1 polymer ?
#
loop_
_entity_poly.entity_id
_entity_poly.type
_entity_poly.pdbx_seq_one_letter_code
_entity_poly.pdbx_strand_id
1 'polypeptide(L)'
;MAQLQFLLNAKFVEAEWFLHGALGRGIDFIDGNLSAGGPPPTGARKASLDFRTTEVAAELGYQEVGHIRAITQSMGGFPRPAIDLSDAVFAAVMDDAMATRLDPPFDAYASSVNFLLASYILPHITASAATTTPAASSLTESVVIVQLQASMLAVEAGQDAVIRMMLYERADEVVAPYRGRTVAEFTRRISEWRNGASRCGAKDEGVKVLDRRQGAERRTISNILGAGDDSLGFARTPAEVLRILYGSGNEQVPGGFLPRGGNGTIARGFFQLA
;
A
#
# COMPACT_ATOMS: atom_id res chain seq x y z
N MET A 1 -11.33 7.30 -16.52
CA MET A 1 -11.89 5.97 -16.17
C MET A 1 -10.81 4.91 -15.92
N ALA A 2 -9.99 4.54 -16.88
CA ALA A 2 -9.02 3.44 -16.73
C ALA A 2 -8.02 3.60 -15.54
N GLN A 3 -7.60 4.82 -15.21
CA GLN A 3 -6.71 5.07 -14.07
C GLN A 3 -7.39 4.82 -12.72
N LEU A 4 -8.64 5.25 -12.57
CA LEU A 4 -9.39 4.98 -11.33
C LEU A 4 -9.68 3.48 -11.19
N GLN A 5 -10.08 2.82 -12.28
CA GLN A 5 -10.23 1.36 -12.31
C GLN A 5 -8.90 0.63 -12.01
N PHE A 6 -7.76 1.18 -12.44
CA PHE A 6 -6.44 0.62 -12.13
C PHE A 6 -6.19 0.51 -10.63
N LEU A 7 -6.69 1.47 -9.82
CA LEU A 7 -6.54 1.46 -8.37
C LEU A 7 -7.16 0.22 -7.72
N LEU A 8 -8.15 -0.43 -8.35
CA LEU A 8 -8.74 -1.68 -7.83
C LEU A 8 -7.69 -2.75 -7.52
N ASN A 9 -6.57 -2.80 -8.25
CA ASN A 9 -5.50 -3.77 -7.98
C ASN A 9 -4.94 -3.58 -6.56
N ALA A 10 -4.62 -2.36 -6.19
CA ALA A 10 -4.11 -2.05 -4.85
C ALA A 10 -5.23 -2.14 -3.81
N LYS A 11 -6.45 -1.70 -4.13
CA LYS A 11 -7.60 -1.78 -3.23
C LYS A 11 -7.93 -3.22 -2.81
N PHE A 12 -7.83 -4.17 -3.74
CA PHE A 12 -7.99 -5.58 -3.41
C PHE A 12 -6.87 -6.07 -2.49
N VAL A 13 -5.61 -5.68 -2.73
CA VAL A 13 -4.48 -6.07 -1.85
C VAL A 13 -4.69 -5.52 -0.44
N GLU A 14 -5.03 -4.25 -0.31
CA GLU A 14 -5.24 -3.56 0.98
C GLU A 14 -6.44 -4.13 1.75
N ALA A 15 -7.59 -4.30 1.07
CA ALA A 15 -8.77 -4.89 1.70
C ALA A 15 -8.49 -6.28 2.25
N GLU A 16 -7.85 -7.13 1.45
CA GLU A 16 -7.51 -8.50 1.87
C GLU A 16 -6.49 -8.49 3.01
N TRP A 17 -5.47 -7.62 2.93
CA TRP A 17 -4.46 -7.48 3.96
C TRP A 17 -5.07 -7.10 5.31
N PHE A 18 -5.80 -5.99 5.36
CA PHE A 18 -6.34 -5.47 6.60
C PHE A 18 -7.43 -6.38 7.19
N LEU A 19 -8.36 -6.87 6.36
CA LEU A 19 -9.45 -7.74 6.83
C LEU A 19 -8.92 -9.08 7.34
N HIS A 20 -8.01 -9.73 6.60
CA HIS A 20 -7.42 -10.98 7.09
C HIS A 20 -6.61 -10.76 8.35
N GLY A 21 -5.77 -9.72 8.40
CA GLY A 21 -4.97 -9.42 9.58
C GLY A 21 -5.81 -9.18 10.83
N ALA A 22 -6.88 -8.41 10.73
CA ALA A 22 -7.76 -8.10 11.85
C ALA A 22 -8.74 -9.23 12.19
N LEU A 23 -9.40 -9.79 11.17
CA LEU A 23 -10.58 -10.66 11.34
C LEU A 23 -10.31 -12.14 11.00
N GLY A 24 -9.21 -12.45 10.30
CA GLY A 24 -8.92 -13.79 9.78
C GLY A 24 -9.73 -14.18 8.54
N ARG A 25 -10.35 -13.23 7.87
CA ARG A 25 -11.22 -13.44 6.70
C ARG A 25 -11.26 -12.18 5.84
N GLY A 26 -11.31 -12.35 4.51
CA GLY A 26 -11.23 -11.27 3.54
C GLY A 26 -12.58 -10.79 2.99
N ILE A 27 -12.54 -10.15 1.82
CA ILE A 27 -13.70 -9.51 1.19
C ILE A 27 -14.82 -10.49 0.85
N ASP A 28 -14.52 -11.75 0.54
CA ASP A 28 -15.51 -12.77 0.19
C ASP A 28 -16.50 -13.05 1.34
N PHE A 29 -16.07 -12.81 2.58
CA PHE A 29 -16.94 -12.90 3.75
C PHE A 29 -17.87 -11.67 3.89
N ILE A 30 -17.41 -10.50 3.44
CA ILE A 30 -18.18 -9.24 3.53
C ILE A 30 -19.20 -9.18 2.38
N ASP A 31 -18.74 -9.43 1.16
CA ASP A 31 -19.56 -9.44 -0.06
C ASP A 31 -18.81 -10.19 -1.17
N GLY A 32 -19.15 -11.47 -1.36
CA GLY A 32 -18.48 -12.33 -2.35
C GLY A 32 -18.61 -11.86 -3.79
N ASN A 33 -19.56 -10.97 -4.09
CA ASN A 33 -19.71 -10.44 -5.46
C ASN A 33 -18.59 -9.45 -5.80
N LEU A 34 -17.97 -8.82 -4.80
CA LEU A 34 -16.90 -7.85 -5.04
C LEU A 34 -15.63 -8.46 -5.63
N SER A 35 -15.37 -9.74 -5.34
CA SER A 35 -14.24 -10.45 -5.96
C SER A 35 -14.43 -10.72 -7.46
N ALA A 36 -15.66 -10.57 -7.98
CA ALA A 36 -16.03 -10.82 -9.37
C ALA A 36 -15.44 -12.15 -9.91
N GLY A 37 -15.43 -13.20 -9.07
CA GLY A 37 -14.88 -14.52 -9.40
C GLY A 37 -13.36 -14.64 -9.36
N GLY A 38 -12.66 -13.60 -8.91
CA GLY A 38 -11.21 -13.66 -8.69
C GLY A 38 -10.82 -14.56 -7.50
N PRO A 39 -9.64 -15.20 -7.51
CA PRO A 39 -9.23 -16.16 -6.50
C PRO A 39 -9.03 -15.51 -5.13
N PRO A 40 -9.23 -16.23 -4.02
CA PRO A 40 -8.86 -15.73 -2.69
C PRO A 40 -7.34 -15.52 -2.60
N PRO A 41 -6.88 -14.64 -1.68
CA PRO A 41 -5.45 -14.38 -1.51
C PRO A 41 -4.72 -15.61 -0.96
N THR A 42 -3.49 -15.82 -1.43
CA THR A 42 -2.62 -16.88 -0.91
C THR A 42 -1.94 -16.41 0.38
N GLY A 43 -1.84 -17.28 1.38
CA GLY A 43 -1.06 -17.07 2.60
C GLY A 43 -1.63 -16.05 3.58
N ALA A 44 -2.76 -15.39 3.25
CA ALA A 44 -3.42 -14.45 4.14
C ALA A 44 -3.94 -15.16 5.40
N ARG A 45 -3.71 -14.58 6.57
CA ARG A 45 -4.11 -15.13 7.87
C ARG A 45 -4.37 -14.05 8.90
N LYS A 46 -4.96 -14.44 10.03
CA LYS A 46 -5.14 -13.53 11.17
C LYS A 46 -3.79 -13.22 11.82
N ALA A 47 -3.56 -11.95 12.12
CA ALA A 47 -2.38 -11.49 12.81
C ALA A 47 -2.55 -11.49 14.33
N SER A 48 -1.42 -11.53 15.06
CA SER A 48 -1.39 -11.41 16.51
C SER A 48 -1.37 -9.93 16.91
N LEU A 49 -2.55 -9.30 16.92
CA LEU A 49 -2.70 -7.87 17.17
C LEU A 49 -3.21 -7.56 18.57
N ASP A 50 -2.77 -6.44 19.13
CA ASP A 50 -3.44 -5.82 20.26
C ASP A 50 -4.82 -5.27 19.85
N PHE A 51 -5.64 -4.92 20.84
CA PHE A 51 -7.01 -4.46 20.60
C PHE A 51 -7.06 -3.23 19.70
N ARG A 52 -6.24 -2.20 19.98
CA ARG A 52 -6.20 -0.95 19.22
C ARG A 52 -5.82 -1.19 17.75
N THR A 53 -4.78 -1.98 17.53
CA THR A 53 -4.34 -2.31 16.16
C THR A 53 -5.38 -3.14 15.41
N THR A 54 -6.08 -4.05 16.12
CA THR A 54 -7.17 -4.83 15.52
C THR A 54 -8.32 -3.93 15.06
N GLU A 55 -8.79 -3.01 15.91
CA GLU A 55 -9.88 -2.08 15.57
C GLU A 55 -9.52 -1.18 14.39
N VAL A 56 -8.31 -0.59 14.42
CA VAL A 56 -7.83 0.24 13.33
C VAL A 56 -7.73 -0.57 12.02
N ALA A 57 -7.10 -1.73 12.03
CA ALA A 57 -6.98 -2.56 10.84
C ALA A 57 -8.34 -2.99 10.28
N ALA A 58 -9.30 -3.34 11.15
CA ALA A 58 -10.65 -3.67 10.72
C ALA A 58 -11.33 -2.48 10.03
N GLU A 59 -11.23 -1.28 10.60
CA GLU A 59 -11.79 -0.05 10.01
C GLU A 59 -11.17 0.22 8.63
N LEU A 60 -9.83 0.18 8.52
CA LEU A 60 -9.15 0.38 7.24
C LEU A 60 -9.62 -0.64 6.19
N GLY A 61 -9.70 -1.92 6.57
CA GLY A 61 -10.19 -2.97 5.67
C GLY A 61 -11.62 -2.75 5.18
N TYR A 62 -12.54 -2.32 6.06
CA TYR A 62 -13.91 -1.99 5.66
C TYR A 62 -13.98 -0.74 4.76
N GLN A 63 -13.13 0.27 4.97
CA GLN A 63 -13.03 1.43 4.09
C GLN A 63 -12.57 1.02 2.69
N GLU A 64 -11.60 0.10 2.58
CA GLU A 64 -11.16 -0.45 1.31
C GLU A 64 -12.28 -1.22 0.57
N VAL A 65 -13.12 -1.97 1.29
CA VAL A 65 -14.34 -2.57 0.70
C VAL A 65 -15.26 -1.50 0.13
N GLY A 66 -15.43 -0.39 0.84
CA GLY A 66 -16.19 0.77 0.37
C GLY A 66 -15.61 1.37 -0.92
N HIS A 67 -14.29 1.51 -1.01
CA HIS A 67 -13.59 2.00 -2.19
C HIS A 67 -13.74 1.06 -3.39
N ILE A 68 -13.56 -0.26 -3.19
CA ILE A 68 -13.80 -1.27 -4.24
C ILE A 68 -15.22 -1.14 -4.78
N ARG A 69 -16.23 -1.04 -3.90
CA ARG A 69 -17.63 -0.90 -4.27
C ARG A 69 -17.88 0.40 -5.05
N ALA A 70 -17.34 1.54 -4.58
CA ALA A 70 -17.49 2.83 -5.22
C ALA A 70 -16.88 2.86 -6.63
N ILE A 71 -15.67 2.32 -6.82
CA ILE A 71 -15.04 2.23 -8.12
C ILE A 71 -15.83 1.30 -9.05
N THR A 72 -16.20 0.12 -8.56
CA THR A 72 -16.91 -0.89 -9.36
C THR A 72 -18.26 -0.39 -9.84
N GLN A 73 -19.02 0.30 -8.99
CA GLN A 73 -20.33 0.88 -9.34
C GLN A 73 -20.19 2.03 -10.33
N SER A 74 -19.15 2.83 -10.23
CA SER A 74 -18.98 4.04 -11.04
C SER A 74 -18.31 3.77 -12.39
N MET A 75 -17.32 2.86 -12.42
CA MET A 75 -16.41 2.64 -13.56
C MET A 75 -16.45 1.22 -14.11
N GLY A 76 -17.24 0.32 -13.53
CA GLY A 76 -17.11 -1.11 -13.73
C GLY A 76 -15.89 -1.69 -13.02
N GLY A 77 -15.92 -2.98 -12.78
CA GLY A 77 -14.86 -3.72 -12.09
C GLY A 77 -14.19 -4.75 -13.01
N PHE A 78 -13.25 -5.46 -12.42
CA PHE A 78 -12.63 -6.66 -13.00
C PHE A 78 -12.44 -7.69 -11.86
N PRO A 79 -12.24 -8.98 -12.20
CA PRO A 79 -11.97 -10.00 -11.19
C PRO A 79 -10.77 -9.62 -10.29
N ARG A 80 -10.89 -9.86 -8.99
CA ARG A 80 -9.75 -9.71 -8.06
C ARG A 80 -8.53 -10.41 -8.67
N PRO A 81 -7.36 -9.74 -8.75
CA PRO A 81 -6.14 -10.39 -9.23
C PRO A 81 -5.73 -11.51 -8.27
N ALA A 82 -4.86 -12.42 -8.72
CA ALA A 82 -4.19 -13.33 -7.79
C ALA A 82 -3.31 -12.51 -6.85
N ILE A 83 -3.55 -12.62 -5.55
CA ILE A 83 -2.85 -11.87 -4.51
C ILE A 83 -2.05 -12.85 -3.66
N ASP A 84 -0.80 -12.52 -3.34
CA ASP A 84 0.03 -13.26 -2.40
C ASP A 84 0.34 -12.38 -1.18
N LEU A 85 -0.19 -12.81 -0.03
CA LEU A 85 0.02 -12.20 1.29
C LEU A 85 0.74 -13.17 2.23
N SER A 86 1.52 -14.09 1.68
CA SER A 86 2.28 -15.07 2.45
C SER A 86 3.44 -14.42 3.21
N ASP A 87 3.88 -15.08 4.26
CA ASP A 87 5.07 -14.69 5.01
C ASP A 87 6.30 -14.55 4.10
N ALA A 88 6.39 -15.38 3.05
CA ALA A 88 7.51 -15.37 2.11
C ALA A 88 7.61 -14.05 1.33
N VAL A 89 6.47 -13.48 0.88
CA VAL A 89 6.46 -12.19 0.16
C VAL A 89 6.89 -11.06 1.08
N PHE A 90 6.36 -10.99 2.30
CA PHE A 90 6.75 -9.95 3.25
C PHE A 90 8.20 -10.09 3.70
N ALA A 91 8.69 -11.32 3.91
CA ALA A 91 10.09 -11.56 4.24
C ALA A 91 11.02 -11.10 3.12
N ALA A 92 10.70 -11.41 1.86
CA ALA A 92 11.48 -10.97 0.70
C ALA A 92 11.54 -9.44 0.60
N VAL A 93 10.39 -8.75 0.72
CA VAL A 93 10.34 -7.27 0.71
C VAL A 93 11.17 -6.68 1.84
N MET A 94 11.11 -7.26 3.05
CA MET A 94 11.89 -6.75 4.19
C MET A 94 13.38 -7.04 4.05
N ASP A 95 13.77 -8.19 3.51
CA ASP A 95 15.18 -8.53 3.22
C ASP A 95 15.75 -7.52 2.19
N ASP A 96 15.02 -7.23 1.13
CA ASP A 96 15.40 -6.25 0.13
C ASP A 96 15.48 -4.84 0.73
N ALA A 97 14.47 -4.42 1.49
CA ALA A 97 14.46 -3.12 2.15
C ALA A 97 15.64 -2.96 3.12
N MET A 98 15.93 -3.98 3.89
CA MET A 98 17.04 -3.97 4.86
C MET A 98 18.41 -4.21 4.20
N ALA A 99 18.45 -4.51 2.90
CA ALA A 99 19.66 -4.89 2.14
C ALA A 99 20.43 -6.04 2.81
N THR A 100 19.73 -6.91 3.50
CA THR A 100 20.28 -8.09 4.18
C THR A 100 19.16 -9.05 4.53
N ARG A 101 19.48 -10.36 4.48
CA ARG A 101 18.55 -11.36 4.96
C ARG A 101 18.34 -11.22 6.46
N LEU A 102 17.09 -11.11 6.87
CA LEU A 102 16.70 -11.08 8.28
C LEU A 102 16.69 -12.50 8.86
N ASP A 103 17.16 -12.65 10.07
CA ASP A 103 17.17 -13.92 10.81
C ASP A 103 16.60 -13.71 12.21
N PRO A 104 15.47 -14.34 12.55
CA PRO A 104 14.59 -15.13 11.66
C PRO A 104 13.98 -14.29 10.53
N PRO A 105 13.42 -14.92 9.47
CA PRO A 105 12.68 -14.21 8.42
C PRO A 105 11.58 -13.34 9.00
N PHE A 106 11.30 -12.19 8.38
CA PHE A 106 10.27 -11.28 8.86
C PHE A 106 8.88 -11.90 8.76
N ASP A 107 8.18 -12.03 9.88
CA ASP A 107 6.79 -12.47 9.95
C ASP A 107 5.87 -11.24 10.16
N ALA A 108 5.14 -10.87 9.11
CA ALA A 108 4.25 -9.73 9.09
C ALA A 108 3.05 -9.86 10.05
N TYR A 109 2.71 -11.07 10.46
CA TYR A 109 1.55 -11.39 11.30
C TYR A 109 1.90 -11.62 12.78
N ALA A 110 3.19 -11.63 13.12
CA ALA A 110 3.66 -12.04 14.45
C ALA A 110 3.30 -11.08 15.58
N SER A 111 3.13 -9.79 15.29
CA SER A 111 2.84 -8.76 16.29
C SER A 111 2.21 -7.52 15.65
N SER A 112 1.63 -6.64 16.49
CA SER A 112 1.12 -5.34 16.03
C SER A 112 2.19 -4.49 15.35
N VAL A 113 3.43 -4.48 15.86
CA VAL A 113 4.54 -3.73 15.26
C VAL A 113 4.88 -4.28 13.88
N ASN A 114 5.02 -5.60 13.76
CA ASN A 114 5.32 -6.23 12.47
C ASN A 114 4.19 -5.99 11.46
N PHE A 115 2.93 -6.11 11.90
CA PHE A 115 1.77 -5.85 11.06
C PHE A 115 1.72 -4.39 10.57
N LEU A 116 1.97 -3.42 11.44
CA LEU A 116 2.03 -2.01 11.08
C LEU A 116 3.19 -1.71 10.10
N LEU A 117 4.37 -2.32 10.31
CA LEU A 117 5.50 -2.20 9.38
C LEU A 117 5.17 -2.80 8.00
N ALA A 118 4.51 -3.95 7.96
CA ALA A 118 4.01 -4.54 6.72
C ALA A 118 2.92 -3.66 6.07
N SER A 119 1.99 -3.13 6.89
CA SER A 119 0.97 -2.18 6.43
C SER A 119 1.59 -0.90 5.88
N TYR A 120 2.70 -0.43 6.41
CA TYR A 120 3.41 0.77 5.92
C TYR A 120 3.86 0.64 4.45
N ILE A 121 3.97 -0.58 3.91
CA ILE A 121 4.34 -0.80 2.51
C ILE A 121 3.25 -0.31 1.55
N LEU A 122 1.94 -0.52 1.86
CA LEU A 122 0.83 -0.50 0.90
C LEU A 122 0.10 0.86 0.78
N PRO A 123 -0.49 1.49 1.83
CA PRO A 123 -1.37 2.65 1.69
C PRO A 123 -0.70 3.88 1.07
N HIS A 124 0.58 4.10 1.33
CA HIS A 124 1.31 5.21 0.73
C HIS A 124 1.41 5.07 -0.81
N ILE A 125 1.48 3.83 -1.31
CA ILE A 125 1.48 3.57 -2.76
C ILE A 125 0.15 4.01 -3.36
N THR A 126 -0.95 3.68 -2.71
CA THR A 126 -2.30 3.94 -3.19
C THR A 126 -2.66 5.42 -3.10
N ALA A 127 -2.35 6.08 -1.98
CA ALA A 127 -2.51 7.52 -1.84
C ALA A 127 -1.73 8.27 -2.93
N SER A 128 -0.46 7.91 -3.18
CA SER A 128 0.35 8.54 -4.22
C SER A 128 -0.12 8.22 -5.65
N ALA A 129 -0.71 7.05 -5.89
CA ALA A 129 -1.33 6.73 -7.18
C ALA A 129 -2.61 7.54 -7.43
N ALA A 130 -3.39 7.80 -6.39
CA ALA A 130 -4.62 8.58 -6.48
C ALA A 130 -4.37 10.07 -6.78
N THR A 131 -3.19 10.61 -6.50
CA THR A 131 -2.83 12.00 -6.85
C THR A 131 -2.61 12.22 -8.35
N THR A 132 -2.45 11.14 -9.15
CA THR A 132 -2.22 11.24 -10.59
C THR A 132 -3.53 11.59 -11.30
N THR A 133 -3.64 12.79 -11.85
CA THR A 133 -4.87 13.29 -12.51
C THR A 133 -5.09 12.57 -13.84
N PRO A 134 -6.27 11.96 -14.08
CA PRO A 134 -6.59 11.38 -15.39
C PRO A 134 -6.79 12.47 -16.45
N ALA A 135 -6.32 12.21 -17.66
CA ALA A 135 -6.73 13.00 -18.82
C ALA A 135 -8.23 12.75 -19.10
N ALA A 136 -9.03 13.81 -19.01
CA ALA A 136 -10.47 13.71 -19.13
C ALA A 136 -10.94 13.66 -20.59
N SER A 137 -11.92 12.79 -20.87
CA SER A 137 -12.52 12.67 -22.21
C SER A 137 -13.73 13.62 -22.41
N SER A 138 -14.37 14.06 -21.33
CA SER A 138 -15.42 15.07 -21.33
C SER A 138 -15.44 15.87 -20.02
N LEU A 139 -15.96 17.11 -20.02
CA LEU A 139 -16.02 17.96 -18.82
C LEU A 139 -16.89 17.35 -17.72
N THR A 140 -18.02 16.74 -18.05
CA THR A 140 -18.97 16.20 -17.07
C THR A 140 -18.49 14.89 -16.45
N GLU A 141 -17.97 13.96 -17.24
CA GLU A 141 -17.30 12.75 -16.73
C GLU A 141 -16.11 13.09 -15.86
N SER A 142 -15.37 14.14 -16.23
CA SER A 142 -14.24 14.65 -15.46
C SER A 142 -14.62 15.03 -14.05
N VAL A 143 -15.70 15.75 -13.85
CA VAL A 143 -16.13 16.24 -12.52
C VAL A 143 -16.43 15.08 -11.59
N VAL A 144 -17.21 14.08 -12.03
CA VAL A 144 -17.59 12.93 -11.21
C VAL A 144 -16.36 12.08 -10.86
N ILE A 145 -15.48 11.83 -11.83
CA ILE A 145 -14.25 11.05 -11.63
C ILE A 145 -13.32 11.78 -10.65
N VAL A 146 -13.10 13.08 -10.85
CA VAL A 146 -12.24 13.89 -9.99
C VAL A 146 -12.82 13.96 -8.57
N GLN A 147 -14.13 14.11 -8.42
CA GLN A 147 -14.78 14.13 -7.10
C GLN A 147 -14.63 12.79 -6.38
N LEU A 148 -14.88 11.67 -7.06
CA LEU A 148 -14.68 10.32 -6.48
C LEU A 148 -13.23 10.11 -6.08
N GLN A 149 -12.29 10.44 -6.96
CA GLN A 149 -10.86 10.32 -6.72
C GLN A 149 -10.41 11.19 -5.54
N ALA A 150 -10.84 12.44 -5.46
CA ALA A 150 -10.52 13.34 -4.35
C ALA A 150 -11.10 12.83 -3.02
N SER A 151 -12.34 12.30 -3.05
CA SER A 151 -12.98 11.72 -1.87
C SER A 151 -12.23 10.49 -1.36
N MET A 152 -11.79 9.62 -2.26
CA MET A 152 -10.97 8.46 -1.90
C MET A 152 -9.59 8.89 -1.38
N LEU A 153 -8.92 9.82 -2.08
CA LEU A 153 -7.60 10.32 -1.68
C LEU A 153 -7.62 10.91 -0.26
N ALA A 154 -8.69 11.59 0.13
CA ALA A 154 -8.84 12.13 1.48
C ALA A 154 -8.83 11.01 2.55
N VAL A 155 -9.49 9.89 2.28
CA VAL A 155 -9.49 8.72 3.18
C VAL A 155 -8.14 8.00 3.15
N GLU A 156 -7.56 7.79 1.96
CA GLU A 156 -6.24 7.16 1.80
C GLU A 156 -5.14 7.91 2.53
N ALA A 157 -5.12 9.24 2.43
CA ALA A 157 -4.18 10.07 3.15
C ALA A 157 -4.37 9.95 4.67
N GLY A 158 -5.62 9.82 5.13
CA GLY A 158 -5.93 9.55 6.53
C GLY A 158 -5.44 8.17 6.97
N GLN A 159 -5.63 7.14 6.17
CA GLN A 159 -5.17 5.78 6.46
C GLN A 159 -3.64 5.71 6.56
N ASP A 160 -2.91 6.29 5.60
CA ASP A 160 -1.46 6.38 5.64
C ASP A 160 -0.99 7.13 6.90
N ALA A 161 -1.63 8.28 7.21
CA ALA A 161 -1.31 9.07 8.39
C ALA A 161 -1.53 8.31 9.72
N VAL A 162 -2.61 7.53 9.84
CA VAL A 162 -2.88 6.71 11.02
C VAL A 162 -1.79 5.65 11.22
N ILE A 163 -1.44 4.91 10.17
CA ILE A 163 -0.37 3.89 10.23
C ILE A 163 0.96 4.56 10.59
N ARG A 164 1.28 5.68 9.93
CA ARG A 164 2.51 6.44 10.18
C ARG A 164 2.57 6.98 11.62
N MET A 165 1.45 7.48 12.16
CA MET A 165 1.38 7.94 13.54
C MET A 165 1.59 6.81 14.54
N MET A 166 0.94 5.65 14.35
CA MET A 166 1.11 4.48 15.21
C MET A 166 2.56 3.97 15.21
N LEU A 167 3.27 4.06 14.07
CA LEU A 167 4.68 3.72 13.95
C LEU A 167 5.59 4.83 14.52
N TYR A 168 5.22 6.09 14.36
CA TYR A 168 5.97 7.22 14.91
C TYR A 168 6.00 7.22 16.44
N GLU A 169 4.86 6.90 17.08
CA GLU A 169 4.80 6.73 18.54
C GLU A 169 5.77 5.66 19.06
N ARG A 170 6.13 4.70 18.19
CA ARG A 170 7.05 3.59 18.47
C ARG A 170 8.40 3.74 17.76
N ALA A 171 8.74 4.94 17.24
CA ALA A 171 9.88 5.14 16.34
C ALA A 171 11.22 4.61 16.90
N ASP A 172 11.44 4.76 18.18
CA ASP A 172 12.67 4.36 18.85
C ASP A 172 12.58 2.94 19.48
N GLU A 173 11.44 2.24 19.32
CA GLU A 173 11.25 0.85 19.74
C GLU A 173 12.07 -0.08 18.86
N VAL A 174 12.77 -1.03 19.48
CA VAL A 174 13.50 -2.08 18.74
C VAL A 174 12.51 -3.13 18.25
N VAL A 175 12.53 -3.40 16.97
CA VAL A 175 11.66 -4.43 16.34
C VAL A 175 12.18 -5.81 16.71
N ALA A 176 11.48 -6.52 17.59
CA ALA A 176 11.86 -7.87 17.97
C ALA A 176 11.65 -8.86 16.80
N PRO A 177 12.59 -9.82 16.59
CA PRO A 177 13.79 -10.09 17.36
C PRO A 177 15.06 -9.37 16.84
N TYR A 178 14.95 -8.42 15.94
CA TYR A 178 16.06 -7.81 15.17
C TYR A 178 16.79 -6.76 16.00
N ARG A 179 17.74 -7.22 16.84
CA ARG A 179 18.49 -6.37 17.77
C ARG A 179 19.15 -5.17 17.07
N GLY A 180 18.98 -3.99 17.69
CA GLY A 180 19.57 -2.74 17.21
C GLY A 180 18.82 -2.10 16.04
N ARG A 181 17.74 -2.70 15.54
CA ARG A 181 16.93 -2.15 14.46
C ARG A 181 15.63 -1.58 14.98
N THR A 182 15.44 -0.28 14.85
CA THR A 182 14.26 0.42 15.34
C THR A 182 13.15 0.50 14.30
N VAL A 183 11.93 0.79 14.75
CA VAL A 183 10.78 1.08 13.89
C VAL A 183 11.11 2.22 12.90
N ALA A 184 11.76 3.28 13.37
CA ALA A 184 12.20 4.37 12.50
C ALA A 184 13.17 3.90 11.40
N GLU A 185 14.10 2.99 11.72
CA GLU A 185 14.99 2.41 10.71
C GLU A 185 14.21 1.58 9.70
N PHE A 186 13.31 0.71 10.15
CA PHE A 186 12.47 -0.10 9.23
C PHE A 186 11.67 0.79 8.29
N THR A 187 10.96 1.80 8.79
CA THR A 187 10.15 2.68 7.94
C THR A 187 11.00 3.44 6.93
N ARG A 188 12.18 3.93 7.32
CA ARG A 188 13.11 4.57 6.41
C ARG A 188 13.59 3.60 5.31
N ARG A 189 13.96 2.38 5.68
CA ARG A 189 14.42 1.36 4.73
C ARG A 189 13.32 0.93 3.76
N ILE A 190 12.08 0.77 4.23
CA ILE A 190 10.92 0.49 3.38
C ILE A 190 10.71 1.64 2.38
N SER A 191 10.81 2.88 2.82
CA SER A 191 10.69 4.05 1.94
C SER A 191 11.81 4.10 0.88
N GLU A 192 13.05 3.86 1.28
CA GLU A 192 14.20 3.74 0.36
C GLU A 192 13.99 2.63 -0.67
N TRP A 193 13.48 1.47 -0.23
CA TRP A 193 13.15 0.36 -1.11
C TRP A 193 12.04 0.72 -2.12
N ARG A 194 10.95 1.34 -1.67
CA ARG A 194 9.87 1.81 -2.57
C ARG A 194 10.40 2.80 -3.61
N ASN A 195 11.24 3.75 -3.20
CA ASN A 195 11.87 4.72 -4.10
C ASN A 195 12.78 4.02 -5.13
N GLY A 196 13.58 3.06 -4.69
CA GLY A 196 14.45 2.25 -5.57
C GLY A 196 13.65 1.41 -6.55
N ALA A 197 12.63 0.69 -6.08
CA ALA A 197 11.76 -0.14 -6.91
C ALA A 197 10.99 0.68 -7.95
N SER A 198 10.47 1.86 -7.57
CA SER A 198 9.72 2.73 -8.49
C SER A 198 10.59 3.39 -9.56
N ARG A 199 11.90 3.55 -9.33
CA ARG A 199 12.89 4.14 -10.27
C ARG A 199 12.65 5.61 -10.67
N CYS A 200 11.90 6.36 -9.88
CA CYS A 200 11.50 7.72 -10.21
C CYS A 200 11.82 8.74 -9.11
N GLY A 201 12.97 8.59 -8.48
CA GLY A 201 13.45 9.51 -7.45
C GLY A 201 12.80 9.26 -6.07
N ALA A 202 13.05 10.18 -5.14
CA ALA A 202 12.49 10.11 -3.80
C ALA A 202 11.02 10.59 -3.83
N LYS A 203 10.10 9.69 -3.52
CA LYS A 203 8.66 9.94 -3.41
C LYS A 203 8.10 9.36 -2.11
N ASP A 204 8.97 9.17 -1.16
CA ASP A 204 8.62 8.58 0.12
C ASP A 204 9.78 8.71 1.09
N GLU A 205 9.46 8.83 2.35
CA GLU A 205 10.41 8.96 3.43
C GLU A 205 9.88 8.29 4.69
N GLY A 206 10.75 7.78 5.55
CA GLY A 206 10.38 7.16 6.80
C GLY A 206 9.52 8.06 7.69
N VAL A 207 8.89 7.51 8.71
CA VAL A 207 8.07 8.27 9.66
C VAL A 207 8.90 9.31 10.45
N LYS A 208 10.22 9.15 10.42
CA LYS A 208 11.20 10.06 11.03
C LYS A 208 12.35 10.27 10.06
N VAL A 209 12.53 11.50 9.56
CA VAL A 209 13.59 11.82 8.62
C VAL A 209 14.91 12.07 9.38
N LEU A 210 16.04 11.77 8.72
CA LEU A 210 17.37 11.98 9.31
C LEU A 210 17.81 13.43 9.27
N ASP A 211 17.37 14.17 8.24
CA ASP A 211 17.68 15.58 8.04
C ASP A 211 16.39 16.38 8.01
N ARG A 212 16.29 17.41 8.84
CA ARG A 212 15.13 18.32 8.89
C ARG A 212 14.77 18.91 7.52
N ARG A 213 15.75 19.03 6.62
CA ARG A 213 15.54 19.52 5.24
C ARG A 213 14.64 18.62 4.41
N GLN A 214 14.42 17.37 4.83
CA GLN A 214 13.52 16.43 4.20
C GLN A 214 12.09 16.46 4.78
N GLY A 215 11.89 17.13 5.92
CA GLY A 215 10.58 17.25 6.54
C GLY A 215 9.84 18.51 6.10
N ALA A 216 8.59 18.64 6.56
CA ALA A 216 7.70 19.73 6.18
C ALA A 216 8.37 21.10 6.32
N GLU A 217 8.29 21.89 5.25
CA GLU A 217 8.91 23.21 5.14
C GLU A 217 10.41 23.22 5.53
N ARG A 218 11.08 22.07 5.42
CA ARG A 218 12.48 21.87 5.82
C ARG A 218 12.77 22.14 7.30
N ARG A 219 11.76 21.89 8.17
CA ARG A 219 11.82 22.30 9.58
C ARG A 219 11.59 21.17 10.58
N THR A 220 10.96 20.05 10.16
CA THR A 220 10.58 18.96 11.05
C THR A 220 11.43 17.71 10.82
N ILE A 221 11.51 16.85 11.85
CA ILE A 221 12.04 15.49 11.72
C ILE A 221 10.92 14.45 11.68
N SER A 222 9.71 14.82 12.11
CA SER A 222 8.52 13.98 11.98
C SER A 222 8.00 14.04 10.54
N ASN A 223 7.56 12.91 10.02
CA ASN A 223 6.95 12.79 8.71
C ASN A 223 5.73 11.86 8.81
N ILE A 224 4.74 12.31 9.59
CA ILE A 224 3.49 11.57 9.85
C ILE A 224 2.54 11.68 8.65
N LEU A 225 2.49 12.85 8.02
CA LEU A 225 1.79 13.03 6.77
C LEU A 225 2.80 12.83 5.62
N GLY A 226 2.62 11.79 4.82
CA GLY A 226 3.55 11.45 3.73
C GLY A 226 3.56 12.51 2.63
N ALA A 227 4.42 13.52 2.78
CA ALA A 227 4.53 14.65 1.86
C ALA A 227 6.00 15.04 1.65
N GLY A 228 6.28 15.75 0.56
CA GLY A 228 7.57 16.35 0.29
C GLY A 228 7.91 17.51 1.22
N ASP A 229 9.11 18.07 1.06
CA ASP A 229 9.58 19.25 1.80
C ASP A 229 8.78 20.52 1.46
N ASP A 230 8.04 20.49 0.35
CA ASP A 230 7.08 21.51 -0.09
C ASP A 230 5.66 21.29 0.46
N SER A 231 5.48 20.31 1.36
CA SER A 231 4.20 19.95 1.98
C SER A 231 3.13 19.44 0.99
N LEU A 232 3.54 18.99 -0.20
CA LEU A 232 2.65 18.38 -1.18
C LEU A 232 2.78 16.85 -1.16
N GLY A 233 1.64 16.17 -1.36
CA GLY A 233 1.61 14.71 -1.48
C GLY A 233 2.33 14.24 -2.73
N PHE A 234 3.04 13.12 -2.61
CA PHE A 234 3.72 12.49 -3.74
C PHE A 234 2.73 11.91 -4.76
N ALA A 235 3.15 11.88 -6.03
CA ALA A 235 2.39 11.26 -7.12
C ALA A 235 3.19 10.10 -7.74
N ARG A 236 2.53 8.95 -7.95
CA ARG A 236 3.10 7.77 -8.62
C ARG A 236 2.26 7.38 -9.83
N THR A 237 2.94 7.12 -10.93
CA THR A 237 2.32 6.56 -12.14
C THR A 237 1.94 5.09 -11.94
N PRO A 238 1.03 4.53 -12.77
CA PRO A 238 0.71 3.10 -12.72
C PRO A 238 1.93 2.18 -12.84
N ALA A 239 2.91 2.54 -13.67
CA ALA A 239 4.15 1.77 -13.81
C ALA A 239 4.94 1.72 -12.50
N GLU A 240 5.10 2.87 -11.81
CA GLU A 240 5.77 2.93 -10.52
C GLU A 240 5.06 2.10 -9.45
N VAL A 241 3.72 2.14 -9.43
CA VAL A 241 2.90 1.33 -8.52
C VAL A 241 3.12 -0.16 -8.77
N LEU A 242 3.06 -0.59 -10.04
CA LEU A 242 3.26 -2.00 -10.37
C LEU A 242 4.66 -2.48 -10.04
N ARG A 243 5.71 -1.68 -10.29
CA ARG A 243 7.08 -2.03 -9.92
C ARG A 243 7.23 -2.36 -8.44
N ILE A 244 6.55 -1.60 -7.58
CA ILE A 244 6.55 -1.84 -6.14
C ILE A 244 5.71 -3.06 -5.79
N LEU A 245 4.46 -3.16 -6.28
CA LEU A 245 3.56 -4.28 -5.97
C LEU A 245 4.09 -5.63 -6.49
N TYR A 246 4.81 -5.61 -7.62
CA TYR A 246 5.46 -6.82 -8.15
C TYR A 246 6.75 -7.18 -7.41
N GLY A 247 7.36 -6.24 -6.68
CA GLY A 247 8.65 -6.43 -6.02
C GLY A 247 9.83 -6.64 -6.99
N SER A 248 9.55 -6.75 -8.30
CA SER A 248 10.54 -6.98 -9.34
C SER A 248 11.24 -5.70 -9.82
N GLY A 249 10.71 -4.52 -9.46
CA GLY A 249 11.15 -3.24 -10.02
C GLY A 249 10.91 -3.12 -11.53
N ASN A 250 10.02 -3.96 -12.09
CA ASN A 250 9.66 -3.95 -13.51
C ASN A 250 8.14 -4.19 -13.65
N GLU A 251 7.43 -3.23 -14.24
CA GLU A 251 5.98 -3.26 -14.45
C GLU A 251 5.51 -4.34 -15.43
N GLN A 252 6.42 -4.95 -16.16
CA GLN A 252 6.15 -6.03 -17.12
C GLN A 252 6.40 -7.43 -16.52
N VAL A 253 7.03 -7.51 -15.34
CA VAL A 253 7.42 -8.77 -14.69
C VAL A 253 6.62 -8.95 -13.40
N PRO A 254 5.48 -9.67 -13.45
CA PRO A 254 4.68 -10.00 -12.27
C PRO A 254 5.47 -10.70 -11.17
N GLY A 255 5.08 -10.50 -9.94
CA GLY A 255 5.70 -11.08 -8.77
C GLY A 255 5.15 -10.48 -7.49
N GLY A 256 5.83 -10.65 -6.38
CA GLY A 256 5.51 -10.06 -5.10
C GLY A 256 4.04 -10.23 -4.70
N PHE A 257 3.36 -9.14 -4.39
CA PHE A 257 1.95 -9.15 -3.99
C PHE A 257 0.98 -9.52 -5.10
N LEU A 258 1.40 -9.43 -6.37
CA LEU A 258 0.58 -9.75 -7.55
C LEU A 258 1.31 -10.75 -8.47
N PRO A 259 1.37 -12.04 -8.08
CA PRO A 259 2.21 -13.05 -8.73
C PRO A 259 1.82 -13.37 -10.18
N ARG A 260 0.60 -13.01 -10.60
CA ARG A 260 0.11 -13.13 -11.98
C ARG A 260 -0.13 -11.78 -12.65
N GLY A 261 0.37 -10.70 -12.02
CA GLY A 261 0.16 -9.32 -12.44
C GLY A 261 -1.21 -8.75 -12.07
N GLY A 262 -1.32 -7.45 -12.23
CA GLY A 262 -2.58 -6.73 -12.03
C GLY A 262 -3.58 -6.99 -13.14
N ASN A 263 -4.86 -6.71 -12.86
CA ASN A 263 -5.96 -6.77 -13.82
C ASN A 263 -6.35 -5.37 -14.34
N GLY A 264 -7.22 -5.34 -15.33
CA GLY A 264 -7.66 -4.09 -15.98
C GLY A 264 -6.73 -3.65 -17.11
N THR A 265 -7.24 -2.71 -17.94
CA THR A 265 -6.61 -2.30 -19.21
C THR A 265 -5.18 -1.77 -19.01
N ILE A 266 -4.96 -0.94 -17.99
CA ILE A 266 -3.63 -0.34 -17.75
C ILE A 266 -2.61 -1.40 -17.34
N ALA A 267 -2.91 -2.22 -16.32
CA ALA A 267 -1.98 -3.23 -15.85
C ALA A 267 -1.67 -4.28 -16.92
N ARG A 268 -2.68 -4.73 -17.66
CA ARG A 268 -2.51 -5.70 -18.76
C ARG A 268 -1.81 -5.11 -19.97
N GLY A 269 -1.93 -3.79 -20.19
CA GLY A 269 -1.23 -3.10 -21.30
C GLY A 269 0.29 -3.21 -21.21
N PHE A 270 0.86 -3.29 -20.01
CA PHE A 270 2.31 -3.46 -19.84
C PHE A 270 2.82 -4.81 -20.33
N PHE A 271 2.01 -5.87 -20.30
CA PHE A 271 2.41 -7.19 -20.80
C PHE A 271 2.40 -7.30 -22.33
N GLN A 272 1.72 -6.38 -23.03
CA GLN A 272 1.64 -6.37 -24.49
C GLN A 272 2.83 -5.63 -25.14
N LEU A 273 3.65 -4.96 -24.32
CA LEU A 273 4.82 -4.19 -24.75
C LEU A 273 6.13 -4.98 -24.63
N ALA A 274 6.06 -6.23 -24.16
CA ALA A 274 7.22 -7.11 -23.94
C ALA A 274 7.51 -8.00 -25.15
#